data_493733706ebb4a22a71912085446bcec
#
_entry.id   493733706ebb4a22a71912085446bcec
#
_cell.length_a   1.000
_cell.length_b   1.000
_cell.length_c   1.000
_cell.angle_alpha   90.00
_cell.angle_beta   90.00
_cell.angle_gamma   90.00
#
_symmetry.space_group_name_H-M   'P 1'
#
loop_
_entity.id
_entity.type
_entity.pdbx_description
1 polymer ?
#
loop_
_entity_poly.entity_id
_entity_poly.type
_entity_poly.pdbx_seq_one_letter_code
_entity_poly.pdbx_strand_id
1 'polypeptide(L)'
;TKGWAVGLSVGNTGGFSLANEGEANVMSDYMPGSPIYGGNVDLSSTANGIVTIPDGQELVFKDGMPYLQRREKKIADIDHKQPLSFGVSVRKNLAKGFSVESGLTYTYLASDVRYEGSSEKISQKLHYIGIPVRANWNFVDTKNFTMYVSAGGAIEKCVYGKIGTESETVKPVQLSVMGAVGAQYNISNRVGLYVEPGVSYFFDDGSSIQTIRKENPCNFTLQAGIRLTY
;
A
#
# COMPACT_ATOMS: atom_id res chain seq x y z
N THR A 1 -8.78 15.08 -32.78
CA THR A 1 -8.13 16.01 -31.86
C THR A 1 -6.71 15.58 -31.60
N LYS A 2 -5.77 16.18 -32.29
CA LYS A 2 -4.35 15.98 -32.07
C LYS A 2 -3.98 16.87 -30.89
N GLY A 3 -3.87 16.30 -29.69
CA GLY A 3 -3.55 17.12 -28.53
C GLY A 3 -2.92 16.36 -27.40
N TRP A 4 -2.21 17.10 -26.62
CA TRP A 4 -1.74 16.70 -25.31
C TRP A 4 -2.77 17.13 -24.27
N ALA A 5 -2.91 16.38 -23.21
CA ALA A 5 -3.67 16.79 -22.05
C ALA A 5 -2.84 16.60 -20.78
N VAL A 6 -2.99 17.53 -19.86
CA VAL A 6 -2.39 17.46 -18.52
C VAL A 6 -3.51 17.29 -17.51
N GLY A 7 -3.37 16.34 -16.60
CA GLY A 7 -4.35 16.05 -15.58
C GLY A 7 -3.78 16.23 -14.18
N LEU A 8 -4.63 16.72 -13.28
CA LEU A 8 -4.42 16.70 -11.84
C LEU A 8 -5.50 15.84 -11.21
N SER A 9 -5.13 14.93 -10.34
CA SER A 9 -6.06 13.98 -9.74
C SER A 9 -5.88 13.83 -8.24
N VAL A 10 -6.95 13.47 -7.58
CA VAL A 10 -6.99 13.02 -6.20
C VAL A 10 -7.83 11.76 -6.13
N GLY A 11 -7.44 10.81 -5.30
CA GLY A 11 -8.15 9.57 -5.16
C GLY A 11 -7.67 8.72 -3.99
N ASN A 12 -8.22 7.52 -3.92
CA ASN A 12 -7.95 6.55 -2.87
C ASN A 12 -7.26 5.29 -3.41
N THR A 13 -6.31 5.41 -4.28
CA THR A 13 -5.67 4.28 -4.96
C THR A 13 -5.19 3.21 -3.98
N GLY A 14 -5.82 2.04 -4.02
CA GLY A 14 -5.55 0.90 -3.14
C GLY A 14 -6.30 0.93 -1.81
N GLY A 15 -7.47 1.58 -1.71
CA GLY A 15 -8.11 1.92 -0.47
C GLY A 15 -9.42 1.26 -0.08
N PHE A 16 -10.10 0.55 -0.97
CA PHE A 16 -11.29 -0.20 -0.58
C PHE A 16 -11.13 -1.68 -0.89
N SER A 17 -11.24 -2.49 0.12
CA SER A 17 -11.32 -3.94 -0.06
C SER A 17 -12.74 -4.34 -0.45
N LEU A 18 -12.87 -5.14 -1.50
CA LEU A 18 -14.10 -5.85 -1.84
C LEU A 18 -14.21 -7.18 -1.06
N ALA A 19 -13.16 -7.58 -0.37
CA ALA A 19 -13.16 -8.77 0.46
C ALA A 19 -13.60 -8.42 1.89
N ASN A 20 -14.45 -9.24 2.48
CA ASN A 20 -14.77 -9.19 3.90
C ASN A 20 -13.47 -9.22 4.70
N GLU A 21 -13.47 -8.50 5.84
CA GLU A 21 -12.44 -8.55 6.86
C GLU A 21 -12.05 -10.02 7.13
N GLY A 22 -11.06 -10.49 6.39
CA GLY A 22 -10.47 -11.79 6.58
C GLY A 22 -9.41 -11.69 7.67
N GLU A 23 -9.30 -12.76 8.44
CA GLU A 23 -8.39 -12.95 9.55
C GLU A 23 -7.06 -12.23 9.37
N ALA A 24 -6.72 -11.41 10.36
CA ALA A 24 -5.44 -10.72 10.42
C ALA A 24 -4.30 -11.74 10.30
N ASN A 25 -3.58 -11.70 9.21
CA ASN A 25 -2.41 -12.54 9.02
C ASN A 25 -1.36 -12.20 10.09
N VAL A 26 -0.95 -13.21 10.81
CA VAL A 26 0.11 -13.11 11.81
C VAL A 26 1.38 -12.65 11.12
N MET A 27 1.79 -11.42 11.38
CA MET A 27 3.09 -10.92 10.99
C MET A 27 4.11 -11.39 12.03
N SER A 28 4.93 -12.36 11.68
CA SER A 28 6.12 -12.62 12.47
C SER A 28 7.11 -11.50 12.19
N ASP A 29 7.46 -10.77 13.24
CA ASP A 29 8.48 -9.73 13.19
C ASP A 29 9.86 -10.42 13.10
N TYR A 30 10.11 -11.02 11.93
CA TYR A 30 11.37 -11.67 11.62
C TYR A 30 12.37 -10.60 11.19
N MET A 31 13.21 -10.17 12.10
CA MET A 31 14.40 -9.39 11.76
C MET A 31 15.47 -10.33 11.20
N PRO A 32 15.76 -10.29 9.88
CA PRO A 32 16.85 -11.07 9.32
C PRO A 32 18.18 -10.61 9.96
N GLY A 33 18.86 -11.51 10.64
CA GLY A 33 20.17 -11.25 11.21
C GLY A 33 20.22 -11.06 12.73
N SER A 34 19.08 -11.02 13.42
CA SER A 34 19.10 -11.17 14.88
C SER A 34 19.27 -12.62 15.27
N PRO A 35 20.18 -12.95 16.19
CA PRO A 35 20.25 -14.30 16.72
C PRO A 35 18.91 -14.59 17.42
N ILE A 36 18.20 -15.60 16.91
CA ILE A 36 16.88 -16.02 17.41
C ILE A 36 17.01 -16.57 18.84
N TYR A 37 18.22 -16.91 19.27
CA TYR A 37 18.51 -17.53 20.55
C TYR A 37 19.49 -16.66 21.34
N GLY A 38 19.07 -16.26 22.55
CA GLY A 38 19.89 -15.49 23.49
C GLY A 38 21.01 -16.29 24.17
N GLY A 39 21.26 -17.50 23.72
CA GLY A 39 22.24 -18.40 24.32
C GLY A 39 21.64 -19.40 25.33
N ASN A 40 22.42 -20.38 25.70
CA ASN A 40 22.04 -21.37 26.70
C ASN A 40 21.95 -20.73 28.09
N VAL A 41 20.87 -20.96 28.80
CA VAL A 41 20.66 -20.48 30.17
C VAL A 41 21.04 -21.56 31.14
N ASP A 42 22.06 -21.31 31.98
CA ASP A 42 22.42 -22.21 33.06
C ASP A 42 21.47 -21.99 34.26
N LEU A 43 20.53 -22.91 34.40
CA LEU A 43 19.57 -22.91 35.52
C LEU A 43 20.17 -23.40 36.83
N SER A 44 21.34 -24.03 36.79
CA SER A 44 21.98 -24.57 37.99
C SER A 44 22.62 -23.54 38.88
N SER A 45 22.88 -22.34 38.36
CA SER A 45 23.52 -21.24 39.07
C SER A 45 22.57 -20.33 39.82
N THR A 46 21.27 -20.54 39.73
CA THR A 46 20.27 -19.69 40.45
C THR A 46 20.18 -20.14 41.93
N ALA A 47 20.64 -19.27 42.82
CA ALA A 47 20.70 -19.57 44.26
C ALA A 47 19.31 -19.83 44.90
N ASN A 48 18.24 -19.37 44.32
CA ASN A 48 16.85 -19.48 44.82
C ASN A 48 15.92 -20.25 43.90
N GLY A 49 16.41 -20.87 42.83
CA GLY A 49 15.56 -21.54 41.81
C GLY A 49 14.66 -20.61 41.01
N ILE A 50 14.89 -19.29 41.08
CA ILE A 50 14.14 -18.27 40.36
C ILE A 50 14.98 -17.76 39.21
N VAL A 51 14.46 -17.86 38.00
CA VAL A 51 15.05 -17.29 36.79
C VAL A 51 14.27 -16.05 36.41
N THR A 52 14.94 -14.92 36.34
CA THR A 52 14.33 -13.70 35.81
C THR A 52 14.48 -13.68 34.29
N ILE A 53 13.34 -13.68 33.61
CA ILE A 53 13.27 -13.60 32.15
C ILE A 53 13.19 -12.12 31.78
N PRO A 54 14.11 -11.57 30.96
CA PRO A 54 14.02 -10.20 30.50
C PRO A 54 12.74 -9.93 29.71
N ASP A 55 12.25 -8.70 29.75
CA ASP A 55 11.07 -8.29 28.99
C ASP A 55 11.26 -8.53 27.49
N GLY A 56 10.25 -9.10 26.86
CA GLY A 56 10.27 -9.43 25.44
C GLY A 56 10.97 -10.74 25.08
N GLN A 57 11.39 -11.53 26.09
CA GLN A 57 11.96 -12.86 25.89
C GLN A 57 11.08 -13.93 26.56
N GLU A 58 11.22 -15.15 26.10
CA GLU A 58 10.57 -16.33 26.69
C GLU A 58 11.56 -17.48 26.82
N LEU A 59 11.33 -18.32 27.83
CA LEU A 59 12.13 -19.52 28.04
C LEU A 59 11.55 -20.67 27.23
N VAL A 60 12.35 -21.22 26.33
CA VAL A 60 11.98 -22.39 25.53
C VAL A 60 12.96 -23.54 25.79
N PHE A 61 12.47 -24.76 25.73
CA PHE A 61 13.30 -25.96 25.86
C PHE A 61 13.48 -26.59 24.49
N LYS A 62 14.75 -26.74 24.07
CA LYS A 62 15.11 -27.42 22.84
C LYS A 62 16.11 -28.51 23.17
N ASP A 63 15.78 -29.74 22.78
CA ASP A 63 16.58 -30.94 23.10
C ASP A 63 16.85 -31.09 24.60
N GLY A 64 15.88 -30.70 25.44
CA GLY A 64 15.98 -30.77 26.90
C GLY A 64 16.82 -29.65 27.53
N MET A 65 17.36 -28.74 26.75
CA MET A 65 18.13 -27.59 27.23
C MET A 65 17.30 -26.30 27.20
N PRO A 66 17.40 -25.46 28.25
CA PRO A 66 16.70 -24.17 28.29
C PRO A 66 17.43 -23.12 27.48
N TYR A 67 16.68 -22.38 26.63
CA TYR A 67 17.17 -21.24 25.86
C TYR A 67 16.23 -20.04 26.07
N LEU A 68 16.80 -18.83 26.07
CA LEU A 68 16.03 -17.61 25.97
C LEU A 68 15.81 -17.26 24.50
N GLN A 69 14.56 -17.15 24.11
CA GLN A 69 14.15 -16.76 22.76
C GLN A 69 13.41 -15.42 22.84
N ARG A 70 13.61 -14.55 21.84
CA ARG A 70 12.76 -13.39 21.70
C ARG A 70 11.32 -13.81 21.47
N ARG A 71 10.42 -13.25 22.27
CA ARG A 71 8.99 -13.45 22.07
C ARG A 71 8.60 -12.80 20.74
N GLU A 72 8.03 -13.58 19.84
CA GLU A 72 7.47 -13.05 18.61
C GLU A 72 6.27 -12.15 18.95
N LYS A 73 6.34 -10.88 18.50
CA LYS A 73 5.21 -9.98 18.57
C LYS A 73 4.22 -10.35 17.46
N LYS A 74 3.11 -10.96 17.84
CA LYS A 74 2.01 -11.23 16.92
C LYS A 74 1.11 -10.01 16.81
N ILE A 75 0.73 -9.68 15.58
CA ILE A 75 -0.25 -8.65 15.33
C ILE A 75 -1.62 -9.22 15.64
N ALA A 76 -2.35 -8.57 16.57
CA ALA A 76 -3.71 -8.96 16.93
C ALA A 76 -4.75 -8.33 15.99
N ASP A 77 -4.49 -7.10 15.52
CA ASP A 77 -5.42 -6.33 14.72
C ASP A 77 -4.69 -5.23 13.94
N ILE A 78 -5.12 -4.99 12.71
CA ILE A 78 -4.63 -3.89 11.87
C ILE A 78 -5.85 -3.12 11.36
N ASP A 79 -5.91 -1.84 11.69
CA ASP A 79 -6.91 -0.91 11.17
C ASP A 79 -6.28 -0.05 10.06
N HIS A 80 -6.62 -0.34 8.81
CA HIS A 80 -6.15 0.41 7.67
C HIS A 80 -7.01 1.64 7.43
N LYS A 81 -6.39 2.80 7.46
CA LYS A 81 -7.05 4.04 7.04
C LYS A 81 -7.12 4.12 5.53
N GLN A 82 -8.14 4.80 5.04
CA GLN A 82 -8.31 4.99 3.60
C GLN A 82 -7.09 5.73 3.01
N PRO A 83 -6.42 5.15 2.00
CA PRO A 83 -5.30 5.81 1.33
C PRO A 83 -5.71 7.10 0.64
N LEU A 84 -4.78 8.04 0.58
CA LEU A 84 -4.93 9.28 -0.15
C LEU A 84 -3.85 9.37 -1.22
N SER A 85 -4.27 9.60 -2.46
CA SER A 85 -3.38 9.71 -3.61
C SER A 85 -3.57 11.03 -4.33
N PHE A 86 -2.45 11.62 -4.73
CA PHE A 86 -2.41 12.78 -5.62
C PHE A 86 -1.62 12.43 -6.87
N GLY A 87 -2.06 12.92 -8.02
CA GLY A 87 -1.38 12.63 -9.28
C GLY A 87 -1.31 13.81 -10.22
N VAL A 88 -0.22 13.83 -10.99
CA VAL A 88 -0.07 14.70 -12.16
C VAL A 88 0.14 13.77 -13.33
N SER A 89 -0.62 13.93 -14.40
CA SER A 89 -0.53 13.08 -15.57
C SER A 89 -0.41 13.88 -16.87
N VAL A 90 0.20 13.24 -17.84
CA VAL A 90 0.28 13.72 -19.23
C VAL A 90 -0.32 12.67 -20.12
N ARG A 91 -1.30 13.05 -20.91
CA ARG A 91 -2.01 12.20 -21.86
C ARG A 91 -1.69 12.66 -23.29
N LYS A 92 -1.40 11.70 -24.14
CA LYS A 92 -1.30 11.92 -25.58
C LYS A 92 -2.44 11.21 -26.29
N ASN A 93 -3.26 11.99 -27.00
CA ASN A 93 -4.31 11.43 -27.81
C ASN A 93 -3.74 10.83 -29.11
N LEU A 94 -4.17 9.61 -29.39
CA LEU A 94 -3.84 8.87 -30.61
C LEU A 94 -5.03 8.89 -31.58
N ALA A 95 -5.02 8.02 -32.56
CA ALA A 95 -6.14 7.88 -33.48
C ALA A 95 -7.28 7.02 -32.90
N LYS A 96 -8.49 7.16 -33.41
CA LYS A 96 -9.66 6.30 -33.15
C LYS A 96 -10.09 6.28 -31.66
N GLY A 97 -9.95 7.37 -30.93
CA GLY A 97 -10.36 7.48 -29.53
C GLY A 97 -9.39 6.87 -28.52
N PHE A 98 -8.25 6.34 -28.98
CA PHE A 98 -7.20 5.85 -28.09
C PHE A 98 -6.30 6.97 -27.59
N SER A 99 -5.84 6.82 -26.35
CA SER A 99 -4.82 7.69 -25.77
C SER A 99 -3.90 6.89 -24.83
N VAL A 100 -2.69 7.39 -24.65
CA VAL A 100 -1.73 6.87 -23.68
C VAL A 100 -1.46 7.93 -22.65
N GLU A 101 -1.41 7.55 -21.39
CA GLU A 101 -1.23 8.44 -20.26
C GLU A 101 -0.14 7.90 -19.34
N SER A 102 0.72 8.79 -18.89
CA SER A 102 1.70 8.53 -17.83
C SER A 102 1.81 9.74 -16.92
N GLY A 103 2.54 9.63 -15.82
CA GLY A 103 2.67 10.74 -14.89
C GLY A 103 3.44 10.38 -13.64
N LEU A 104 3.17 11.14 -12.59
CA LEU A 104 3.69 10.89 -11.25
C LEU A 104 2.53 10.85 -10.26
N THR A 105 2.56 9.90 -9.37
CA THR A 105 1.60 9.77 -8.28
C THR A 105 2.31 9.78 -6.94
N TYR A 106 1.66 10.41 -5.98
CA TYR A 106 2.06 10.34 -4.57
C TYR A 106 0.91 9.70 -3.79
N THR A 107 1.23 8.66 -3.01
CA THR A 107 0.24 7.95 -2.21
C THR A 107 0.67 7.89 -0.76
N TYR A 108 -0.25 8.22 0.12
CA TYR A 108 -0.10 8.11 1.56
C TYR A 108 -0.94 6.96 2.10
N LEU A 109 -0.28 6.01 2.75
CA LEU A 109 -0.91 4.88 3.43
C LEU A 109 -0.72 5.00 4.93
N ALA A 110 -1.80 4.88 5.69
CA ALA A 110 -1.76 4.87 7.15
C ALA A 110 -2.48 3.65 7.69
N SER A 111 -1.93 3.04 8.73
CA SER A 111 -2.53 1.92 9.44
C SER A 111 -2.21 2.02 10.91
N ASP A 112 -3.15 1.60 11.76
CA ASP A 112 -2.93 1.42 13.18
C ASP A 112 -2.81 -0.07 13.47
N VAL A 113 -1.68 -0.47 14.04
CA VAL A 113 -1.33 -1.86 14.34
C VAL A 113 -1.39 -2.10 15.83
N ARG A 114 -2.10 -3.14 16.26
CA ARG A 114 -2.14 -3.61 17.63
C ARG A 114 -1.50 -5.00 17.72
N TYR A 115 -0.58 -5.17 18.66
CA TYR A 115 0.04 -6.45 18.94
C TYR A 115 -0.72 -7.20 20.02
N GLU A 116 -0.69 -8.55 19.99
CA GLU A 116 -1.27 -9.38 21.04
C GLU A 116 -0.64 -9.07 22.39
N GLY A 117 -1.51 -8.91 23.41
CA GLY A 117 -1.09 -8.59 24.79
C GLY A 117 -0.74 -7.12 25.02
N SER A 118 -0.86 -6.25 24.03
CA SER A 118 -0.69 -4.80 24.16
C SER A 118 -2.00 -4.07 23.94
N SER A 119 -2.29 -3.09 24.78
CA SER A 119 -3.40 -2.16 24.58
C SER A 119 -3.02 -0.96 23.72
N GLU A 120 -1.74 -0.79 23.42
CA GLU A 120 -1.24 0.33 22.64
C GLU A 120 -1.34 0.03 21.12
N LYS A 121 -1.84 1.03 20.40
CA LYS A 121 -1.84 1.04 18.94
C LYS A 121 -0.58 1.73 18.44
N ILE A 122 0.11 1.08 17.51
CA ILE A 122 1.26 1.65 16.81
C ILE A 122 0.83 2.12 15.45
N SER A 123 1.00 3.42 15.17
CA SER A 123 0.68 4.00 13.86
C SER A 123 1.77 3.69 12.85
N GLN A 124 1.37 3.14 11.71
CA GLN A 124 2.22 2.92 10.54
C GLN A 124 1.86 3.93 9.46
N LYS A 125 2.83 4.67 8.98
CA LYS A 125 2.67 5.68 7.92
C LYS A 125 3.68 5.42 6.82
N LEU A 126 3.19 5.30 5.59
CA LEU A 126 4.00 5.03 4.42
C LEU A 126 3.70 6.04 3.31
N HIS A 127 4.75 6.51 2.66
CA HIS A 127 4.68 7.46 1.55
C HIS A 127 5.28 6.82 0.30
N TYR A 128 4.49 6.76 -0.77
CA TYR A 128 4.87 6.16 -2.04
C TYR A 128 4.91 7.22 -3.14
N ILE A 129 5.90 7.10 -4.01
CA ILE A 129 5.95 7.80 -5.30
C ILE A 129 5.89 6.75 -6.39
N GLY A 130 5.03 6.97 -7.39
CA GLY A 130 4.79 6.02 -8.45
C GLY A 130 4.75 6.66 -9.83
N ILE A 131 4.99 5.82 -10.82
CA ILE A 131 4.86 6.15 -12.24
C ILE A 131 3.81 5.20 -12.82
N PRO A 132 2.59 5.69 -13.11
CA PRO A 132 1.58 4.93 -13.82
C PRO A 132 1.81 5.01 -15.33
N VAL A 133 1.43 3.95 -16.04
CA VAL A 133 1.33 3.93 -17.50
C VAL A 133 0.00 3.30 -17.86
N ARG A 134 -0.83 4.03 -18.60
CA ARG A 134 -2.18 3.61 -18.94
C ARG A 134 -2.49 3.82 -20.40
N ALA A 135 -3.31 2.93 -20.95
CA ALA A 135 -4.00 3.13 -22.22
C ALA A 135 -5.48 3.41 -21.95
N ASN A 136 -6.03 4.37 -22.64
CA ASN A 136 -7.43 4.76 -22.53
C ASN A 136 -8.11 4.66 -23.89
N TRP A 137 -9.38 4.31 -23.90
CA TRP A 137 -10.23 4.29 -25.07
C TRP A 137 -11.54 4.98 -24.80
N ASN A 138 -11.81 6.04 -25.57
CA ASN A 138 -13.08 6.75 -25.50
C ASN A 138 -14.12 6.01 -26.34
N PHE A 139 -15.13 5.45 -25.71
CA PHE A 139 -16.24 4.79 -26.38
C PHE A 139 -17.45 5.73 -26.55
N VAL A 140 -17.53 6.82 -25.79
CA VAL A 140 -18.43 7.94 -25.99
C VAL A 140 -17.59 9.21 -26.01
N ASP A 141 -17.66 9.95 -27.07
CA ASP A 141 -16.92 11.21 -27.20
C ASP A 141 -17.81 12.26 -27.86
N THR A 142 -18.43 13.09 -27.03
CA THR A 142 -19.25 14.22 -27.44
C THR A 142 -18.56 15.51 -27.03
N LYS A 143 -19.07 16.64 -27.52
CA LYS A 143 -18.50 17.95 -27.19
C LYS A 143 -18.42 18.22 -25.70
N ASN A 144 -19.44 17.82 -24.94
CA ASN A 144 -19.59 18.16 -23.52
C ASN A 144 -19.29 16.97 -22.60
N PHE A 145 -19.28 15.75 -23.14
CA PHE A 145 -19.21 14.55 -22.33
C PHE A 145 -18.39 13.46 -23.01
N THR A 146 -17.47 12.87 -22.28
CA THR A 146 -16.63 11.76 -22.75
C THR A 146 -16.71 10.60 -21.75
N MET A 147 -16.97 9.39 -22.21
CA MET A 147 -16.82 8.17 -21.44
C MET A 147 -15.68 7.34 -22.00
N TYR A 148 -14.88 6.77 -21.14
CA TYR A 148 -13.72 5.99 -21.54
C TYR A 148 -13.47 4.80 -20.61
N VAL A 149 -12.79 3.81 -21.12
CA VAL A 149 -12.19 2.73 -20.34
C VAL A 149 -10.68 2.92 -20.29
N SER A 150 -10.10 2.53 -19.19
CA SER A 150 -8.68 2.66 -18.92
C SER A 150 -8.11 1.35 -18.41
N ALA A 151 -6.94 0.99 -18.89
CA ALA A 151 -6.20 -0.17 -18.40
C ALA A 151 -4.72 0.14 -18.40
N GLY A 152 -4.01 -0.36 -17.41
CA GLY A 152 -2.58 -0.13 -17.31
C GLY A 152 -1.97 -0.69 -16.05
N GLY A 153 -0.80 -0.18 -15.71
CA GLY A 153 -0.07 -0.57 -14.52
C GLY A 153 0.68 0.61 -13.92
N ALA A 154 1.23 0.37 -12.75
CA ALA A 154 2.06 1.36 -12.07
C ALA A 154 3.22 0.68 -11.37
N ILE A 155 4.30 1.43 -11.24
CA ILE A 155 5.48 1.09 -10.46
C ILE A 155 5.57 2.14 -9.37
N GLU A 156 5.52 1.72 -8.11
CA GLU A 156 5.58 2.61 -6.96
C GLU A 156 6.73 2.21 -6.03
N LYS A 157 7.35 3.20 -5.42
CA LYS A 157 8.40 2.99 -4.43
C LYS A 157 8.06 3.74 -3.16
N CYS A 158 8.24 3.09 -2.02
CA CYS A 158 8.17 3.75 -0.73
C CYS A 158 9.40 4.64 -0.54
N VAL A 159 9.17 5.93 -0.43
CA VAL A 159 10.25 6.92 -0.24
C VAL A 159 10.46 7.26 1.22
N TYR A 160 9.44 7.06 2.05
CA TYR A 160 9.50 7.28 3.47
C TYR A 160 8.47 6.39 4.18
N GLY A 161 8.90 5.76 5.27
CA GLY A 161 8.02 4.97 6.13
C GLY A 161 8.32 5.25 7.60
N LYS A 162 7.28 5.28 8.42
CA LYS A 162 7.37 5.42 9.87
C LYS A 162 6.45 4.41 10.54
N ILE A 163 7.00 3.64 11.47
CA ILE A 163 6.26 2.71 12.32
C ILE A 163 6.50 3.13 13.77
N GLY A 164 5.46 3.63 14.44
CA GLY A 164 5.59 4.20 15.77
C GLY A 164 6.55 5.40 15.79
N THR A 165 7.67 5.27 16.51
CA THR A 165 8.73 6.28 16.60
C THR A 165 9.92 6.00 15.68
N GLU A 166 9.95 4.84 15.04
CA GLU A 166 11.06 4.41 14.17
C GLU A 166 10.77 4.70 12.71
N SER A 167 11.80 5.13 11.98
CA SER A 167 11.73 5.33 10.55
C SER A 167 12.15 4.05 9.84
N GLU A 168 11.27 3.53 8.99
CA GLU A 168 11.55 2.37 8.15
C GLU A 168 11.39 2.73 6.68
N THR A 169 12.30 2.22 5.85
CA THR A 169 12.22 2.36 4.41
C THR A 169 11.95 1.02 3.77
N VAL A 170 10.86 0.94 3.01
CA VAL A 170 10.55 -0.25 2.21
C VAL A 170 11.38 -0.19 0.93
N LYS A 171 12.37 -1.07 0.82
CA LYS A 171 13.27 -1.12 -0.34
C LYS A 171 12.63 -1.68 -1.61
N PRO A 172 11.77 -2.72 -1.56
CA PRO A 172 11.16 -3.28 -2.75
C PRO A 172 10.24 -2.30 -3.48
N VAL A 173 10.15 -2.50 -4.77
CA VAL A 173 9.24 -1.76 -5.66
C VAL A 173 7.88 -2.45 -5.64
N GLN A 174 6.81 -1.67 -5.49
CA GLN A 174 5.42 -2.14 -5.58
C GLN A 174 4.96 -2.08 -7.04
N LEU A 175 4.58 -3.22 -7.57
CA LEU A 175 3.96 -3.32 -8.89
C LEU A 175 2.45 -3.47 -8.76
N SER A 176 1.70 -2.86 -9.67
CA SER A 176 0.26 -3.00 -9.74
C SER A 176 -0.25 -2.95 -11.18
N VAL A 177 -1.41 -3.56 -11.39
CA VAL A 177 -2.19 -3.42 -12.61
C VAL A 177 -3.56 -2.85 -12.26
N MET A 178 -4.18 -2.14 -13.18
CA MET A 178 -5.46 -1.49 -12.94
C MET A 178 -6.35 -1.49 -14.17
N GLY A 179 -7.65 -1.45 -13.91
CA GLY A 179 -8.69 -1.21 -14.91
C GLY A 179 -9.73 -0.26 -14.34
N ALA A 180 -10.20 0.66 -15.15
CA ALA A 180 -11.16 1.67 -14.74
C ALA A 180 -12.11 2.07 -15.87
N VAL A 181 -13.25 2.61 -15.46
CA VAL A 181 -14.19 3.31 -16.36
C VAL A 181 -14.25 4.76 -15.90
N GLY A 182 -14.10 5.68 -16.82
CA GLY A 182 -14.11 7.11 -16.51
C GLY A 182 -15.23 7.85 -17.24
N ALA A 183 -15.71 8.91 -16.60
CA ALA A 183 -16.61 9.88 -17.19
C ALA A 183 -16.00 11.27 -17.03
N GLN A 184 -15.94 12.03 -18.11
CA GLN A 184 -15.41 13.37 -18.14
C GLN A 184 -16.48 14.33 -18.65
N TYR A 185 -16.71 15.39 -17.91
CA TYR A 185 -17.54 16.49 -18.32
C TYR A 185 -16.67 17.68 -18.75
N ASN A 186 -16.81 18.10 -20.00
CA ASN A 186 -16.03 19.20 -20.56
C ASN A 186 -16.73 20.54 -20.28
N ILE A 187 -16.19 21.31 -19.34
CA ILE A 187 -16.68 22.66 -19.01
C ILE A 187 -16.39 23.63 -20.17
N SER A 188 -15.26 23.43 -20.82
CA SER A 188 -14.84 24.18 -22.00
C SER A 188 -14.08 23.28 -22.98
N ASN A 189 -13.69 23.83 -24.13
CA ASN A 189 -12.89 23.08 -25.10
C ASN A 189 -11.51 22.64 -24.55
N ARG A 190 -11.07 23.22 -23.44
CA ARG A 190 -9.76 22.97 -22.85
C ARG A 190 -9.81 22.36 -21.45
N VAL A 191 -10.92 22.51 -20.74
CA VAL A 191 -11.04 22.12 -19.32
C VAL A 191 -12.13 21.07 -19.16
N GLY A 192 -11.79 19.93 -18.62
CA GLY A 192 -12.72 18.87 -18.26
C GLY A 192 -12.56 18.45 -16.80
N LEU A 193 -13.67 18.11 -16.17
CA LEU A 193 -13.72 17.43 -14.88
C LEU A 193 -13.96 15.95 -15.14
N TYR A 194 -13.26 15.08 -14.44
CA TYR A 194 -13.47 13.65 -14.60
C TYR A 194 -13.58 12.93 -13.26
N VAL A 195 -14.29 11.83 -13.28
CA VAL A 195 -14.38 10.84 -12.21
C VAL A 195 -14.14 9.46 -12.80
N GLU A 196 -13.36 8.64 -12.08
CA GLU A 196 -12.87 7.37 -12.59
C GLU A 196 -12.92 6.30 -11.49
N PRO A 197 -14.03 5.56 -11.38
CA PRO A 197 -14.08 4.34 -10.59
C PRO A 197 -13.31 3.22 -11.30
N GLY A 198 -12.67 2.36 -10.51
CA GLY A 198 -11.90 1.26 -11.06
C GLY A 198 -11.51 0.24 -10.02
N VAL A 199 -10.71 -0.71 -10.48
CA VAL A 199 -10.10 -1.74 -9.65
C VAL A 199 -8.61 -1.80 -9.91
N SER A 200 -7.86 -2.06 -8.85
CA SER A 200 -6.40 -2.24 -8.92
C SER A 200 -6.02 -3.54 -8.24
N TYR A 201 -5.05 -4.22 -8.81
CA TYR A 201 -4.42 -5.38 -8.20
C TYR A 201 -2.96 -5.07 -7.92
N PHE A 202 -2.56 -5.22 -6.67
CA PHE A 202 -1.19 -4.98 -6.20
C PHE A 202 -0.47 -6.31 -6.02
N PHE A 203 0.68 -6.46 -6.65
CA PHE A 203 1.52 -7.62 -6.47
C PHE A 203 2.29 -7.52 -5.15
N ASP A 204 2.60 -8.66 -4.54
CA ASP A 204 3.42 -8.68 -3.34
C ASP A 204 4.82 -8.09 -3.64
N ASP A 205 5.25 -7.14 -2.83
CA ASP A 205 6.54 -6.48 -2.95
C ASP A 205 7.68 -7.23 -2.24
N GLY A 206 7.36 -8.33 -1.54
CA GLY A 206 8.33 -9.11 -0.79
C GLY A 206 8.85 -8.43 0.48
N SER A 207 8.29 -7.29 0.87
CA SER A 207 8.65 -6.63 2.13
C SER A 207 8.00 -7.31 3.34
N SER A 208 8.56 -7.08 4.53
CA SER A 208 7.98 -7.56 5.79
C SER A 208 6.85 -6.65 6.32
N ILE A 209 6.63 -5.50 5.71
CA ILE A 209 5.64 -4.52 6.15
C ILE A 209 4.26 -4.90 5.59
N GLN A 210 3.27 -4.99 6.47
CA GLN A 210 1.87 -5.21 6.10
C GLN A 210 1.22 -3.89 5.73
N THR A 211 0.61 -3.87 4.56
CA THR A 211 -0.18 -2.75 4.07
C THR A 211 -1.56 -3.24 3.63
N ILE A 212 -2.52 -2.34 3.48
CA ILE A 212 -3.83 -2.68 2.91
C ILE A 212 -3.69 -3.35 1.52
N ARG A 213 -2.66 -2.97 0.76
CA ARG A 213 -2.37 -3.53 -0.56
C ARG A 213 -1.90 -4.98 -0.52
N LYS A 214 -1.26 -5.40 0.58
CA LYS A 214 -0.85 -6.79 0.80
C LYS A 214 -1.96 -7.66 1.32
N GLU A 215 -2.72 -7.16 2.29
CA GLU A 215 -3.85 -7.90 2.85
C GLU A 215 -4.98 -8.07 1.84
N ASN A 216 -5.22 -7.02 1.06
CA ASN A 216 -6.26 -6.99 0.05
C ASN A 216 -5.65 -6.55 -1.28
N PRO A 217 -5.03 -7.46 -2.04
CA PRO A 217 -4.36 -7.10 -3.28
C PRO A 217 -5.31 -6.57 -4.36
N CYS A 218 -6.57 -6.98 -4.32
CA CYS A 218 -7.61 -6.48 -5.22
C CYS A 218 -8.43 -5.40 -4.52
N ASN A 219 -8.30 -4.17 -4.97
CA ASN A 219 -8.90 -3.01 -4.34
C ASN A 219 -9.79 -2.23 -5.32
N PHE A 220 -10.90 -1.73 -4.80
CA PHE A 220 -11.71 -0.74 -5.49
C PHE A 220 -11.04 0.63 -5.38
N THR A 221 -10.95 1.35 -6.50
CA THR A 221 -10.36 2.69 -6.58
C THR A 221 -11.38 3.70 -7.07
N LEU A 222 -11.32 4.90 -6.54
CA LEU A 222 -12.07 6.04 -7.00
C LEU A 222 -11.12 7.22 -7.15
N GLN A 223 -11.08 7.81 -8.34
CA GLN A 223 -10.23 8.92 -8.67
C GLN A 223 -11.06 10.03 -9.30
N ALA A 224 -10.77 11.27 -8.97
CA ALA A 224 -11.37 12.44 -9.57
C ALA A 224 -10.32 13.49 -9.88
N GLY A 225 -10.56 14.32 -10.87
CA GLY A 225 -9.57 15.32 -11.22
C GLY A 225 -10.03 16.28 -12.29
N ILE A 226 -9.08 17.14 -12.65
CA ILE A 226 -9.22 18.15 -13.70
C ILE A 226 -8.24 17.80 -14.81
N ARG A 227 -8.71 17.90 -16.04
CA ARG A 227 -7.89 17.66 -17.24
C ARG A 227 -7.89 18.90 -18.12
N LEU A 228 -6.70 19.35 -18.48
CA LEU A 228 -6.46 20.47 -19.39
C LEU A 228 -5.97 19.92 -20.72
N THR A 229 -6.66 20.24 -21.81
CA THR A 229 -6.34 19.79 -23.18
C THR A 229 -5.79 20.94 -24.02
N TYR A 230 -4.72 20.67 -24.74
CA TYR A 230 -4.02 21.62 -25.60
C TYR A 230 -4.03 21.17 -27.06
#